data_b748b3bc51739c264da37948b8ec3efb
#
_entry.id   b748b3bc51739c264da37948b8ec3efb
#
_cell.length_a   1.000
_cell.length_b   1.000
_cell.length_c   1.000
_cell.angle_alpha   90.00
_cell.angle_beta   90.00
_cell.angle_gamma   90.00
#
_symmetry.space_group_name_H-M   'P 1'
#
loop_
_entity.id
_entity.type
_entity.pdbx_description
1 polymer ?
#
loop_
_entity_poly.entity_id
_entity_poly.type
_entity_poly.pdbx_seq_one_letter_code
_entity_poly.pdbx_strand_id
1 'polypeptide(L)'
;MSELTELFRNAIDLNRYSNSVSLRLVRAWNDAVLDVVEQLQLLDALDQSAKATRLRSVLAQLKESLDTWAGSSTLAMQQELQGLAVLQGEFATRQLQRALPAGRADIVRTVEISPTLAQAIVTAEPTAAGVVNLSDSLVRMSTQPVTFQLTLGQQLTLPNGQTIKQAFSSMSERQVDIFSLTVRNGIIQGESIDAITRRVRGRLQRDQAGSIDSIIARGGQATAIPNNQIRAIVRTSVNQVASTSDQLIAVQNPELTKHYIYTATLDTKTSDICRALDGKMFRHQEGPVPPQHYQCRSRIRNVPRGLEKEFSEIRETYGEWLNDQDDDIKRDVLGPQRLQMWNGLVRKYGPTNAIRKFVAQDGSTLNLDQLKSRGYGSSSE
;
A
#
# COMPACT_ATOMS: atom_id res chain seq x y z
N MET A 1 -13.18 17.07 -19.24
CA MET A 1 -12.40 15.88 -18.87
C MET A 1 -13.35 14.92 -18.17
N SER A 2 -13.35 13.63 -18.51
CA SER A 2 -14.26 12.69 -17.87
C SER A 2 -13.87 12.45 -16.40
N GLU A 3 -14.85 12.15 -15.55
CA GLU A 3 -14.64 11.79 -14.14
C GLU A 3 -13.61 10.64 -14.00
N LEU A 4 -13.69 9.64 -14.88
CA LEU A 4 -12.78 8.51 -14.93
C LEU A 4 -11.33 8.92 -15.24
N THR A 5 -11.12 9.86 -16.17
CA THR A 5 -9.79 10.39 -16.49
C THR A 5 -9.15 11.07 -15.28
N GLU A 6 -9.92 11.76 -14.46
CA GLU A 6 -9.41 12.40 -13.23
C GLU A 6 -9.10 11.38 -12.14
N LEU A 7 -9.91 10.33 -12.02
CA LEU A 7 -9.61 9.25 -11.09
C LEU A 7 -8.25 8.61 -11.40
N PHE A 8 -7.96 8.34 -12.67
CA PHE A 8 -6.65 7.80 -13.08
C PHE A 8 -5.50 8.78 -12.87
N ARG A 9 -5.70 10.07 -13.15
CA ARG A 9 -4.69 11.09 -12.85
C ARG A 9 -4.39 11.16 -11.37
N ASN A 10 -5.42 11.20 -10.53
CA ASN A 10 -5.25 11.17 -9.08
C ASN A 10 -4.49 9.92 -8.63
N ALA A 11 -4.79 8.74 -9.17
CA ALA A 11 -4.05 7.52 -8.85
C ALA A 11 -2.55 7.61 -9.23
N ILE A 12 -2.22 8.23 -10.37
CA ILE A 12 -0.84 8.50 -10.79
C ILE A 12 -0.16 9.49 -9.82
N ASP A 13 -0.85 10.56 -9.47
CA ASP A 13 -0.30 11.58 -8.56
C ASP A 13 -0.09 11.02 -7.15
N LEU A 14 -0.98 10.20 -6.63
CA LEU A 14 -0.79 9.47 -5.38
C LEU A 14 0.42 8.53 -5.43
N ASN A 15 0.65 7.87 -6.55
CA ASN A 15 1.82 7.03 -6.72
C ASN A 15 3.12 7.85 -6.74
N ARG A 16 3.14 8.99 -7.45
CA ARG A 16 4.29 9.92 -7.46
C ARG A 16 4.54 10.50 -6.06
N TYR A 17 3.49 10.93 -5.38
CA TYR A 17 3.55 11.42 -4.01
C TYR A 17 4.13 10.37 -3.06
N SER A 18 3.61 9.14 -3.08
CA SER A 18 4.10 8.05 -2.23
C SER A 18 5.57 7.72 -2.50
N ASN A 19 6.02 7.79 -3.76
CA ASN A 19 7.43 7.60 -4.11
C ASN A 19 8.31 8.72 -3.53
N SER A 20 7.86 9.97 -3.58
CA SER A 20 8.59 11.11 -3.01
C SER A 20 8.74 10.97 -1.48
N VAL A 21 7.65 10.67 -0.77
CA VAL A 21 7.68 10.41 0.68
C VAL A 21 8.59 9.24 1.01
N SER A 22 8.44 8.11 0.30
CA SER A 22 9.28 6.93 0.50
C SER A 22 10.76 7.23 0.34
N LEU A 23 11.13 8.02 -0.67
CA LEU A 23 12.52 8.37 -0.93
C LEU A 23 13.15 9.13 0.25
N ARG A 24 12.43 10.05 0.86
CA ARG A 24 12.91 10.79 2.05
C ARG A 24 13.14 9.84 3.23
N LEU A 25 12.19 8.95 3.51
CA LEU A 25 12.31 8.01 4.62
C LEU A 25 13.42 6.97 4.39
N VAL A 26 13.57 6.49 3.15
CA VAL A 26 14.64 5.55 2.76
C VAL A 26 16.00 6.21 2.90
N ARG A 27 16.17 7.46 2.49
CA ARG A 27 17.45 8.18 2.69
C ARG A 27 17.79 8.30 4.18
N ALA A 28 16.84 8.76 4.99
CA ALA A 28 17.04 8.88 6.44
C ALA A 28 17.36 7.53 7.10
N TRP A 29 16.74 6.43 6.65
CA TRP A 29 17.08 5.07 7.09
C TRP A 29 18.50 4.69 6.73
N ASN A 30 18.88 4.90 5.47
CA ASN A 30 20.21 4.56 4.98
C ASN A 30 21.29 5.35 5.70
N ASP A 31 21.06 6.64 5.95
CA ASP A 31 22.00 7.49 6.70
C ASP A 31 22.15 6.98 8.14
N ALA A 32 21.05 6.66 8.83
CA ALA A 32 21.09 6.12 10.19
C ALA A 32 21.88 4.79 10.29
N VAL A 33 21.78 3.93 9.26
CA VAL A 33 22.54 2.68 9.21
C VAL A 33 24.00 2.94 8.87
N LEU A 34 24.30 3.80 7.89
CA LEU A 34 25.67 4.08 7.44
C LEU A 34 26.53 4.71 8.52
N ASP A 35 25.99 5.66 9.27
CA ASP A 35 26.71 6.34 10.37
C ASP A 35 27.25 5.34 11.40
N VAL A 36 26.46 4.29 11.67
CA VAL A 36 26.87 3.25 12.62
C VAL A 36 27.82 2.23 11.99
N VAL A 37 27.60 1.86 10.72
CA VAL A 37 28.46 0.91 10.00
C VAL A 37 29.87 1.44 9.84
N GLU A 38 30.06 2.73 9.63
CA GLU A 38 31.38 3.35 9.55
C GLU A 38 32.22 3.19 10.84
N GLN A 39 31.50 3.15 11.99
CA GLN A 39 32.20 2.90 13.27
C GLN A 39 32.73 1.48 13.42
N LEU A 40 32.24 0.49 12.65
CA LEU A 40 32.82 -0.85 12.65
C LEU A 40 34.27 -0.85 12.14
N GLN A 41 34.62 0.01 11.20
CA GLN A 41 35.96 0.10 10.64
C GLN A 41 37.00 0.49 11.69
N LEU A 42 36.59 1.20 12.74
CA LEU A 42 37.49 1.58 13.85
C LEU A 42 37.82 0.40 14.76
N LEU A 43 37.20 -0.77 14.59
CA LEU A 43 37.45 -1.95 15.41
C LEU A 43 38.77 -2.68 15.04
N ASP A 44 39.28 -2.50 13.83
CA ASP A 44 40.48 -3.23 13.38
C ASP A 44 41.73 -2.91 14.21
N ALA A 45 41.83 -1.68 14.70
CA ALA A 45 42.98 -1.21 15.49
C ALA A 45 42.96 -1.65 16.98
N LEU A 46 41.90 -2.35 17.43
CA LEU A 46 41.68 -2.68 18.84
C LEU A 46 42.07 -4.12 19.17
N ASP A 47 42.49 -4.36 20.42
CA ASP A 47 42.63 -5.72 20.96
C ASP A 47 41.25 -6.44 21.12
N GLN A 48 41.28 -7.75 21.40
CA GLN A 48 40.08 -8.59 21.48
C GLN A 48 39.09 -8.12 22.56
N SER A 49 39.56 -7.66 23.71
CA SER A 49 38.69 -7.19 24.80
C SER A 49 38.03 -5.85 24.49
N ALA A 50 38.81 -4.93 23.94
CA ALA A 50 38.34 -3.62 23.49
C ALA A 50 37.36 -3.76 22.30
N LYS A 51 37.59 -4.71 21.38
CA LYS A 51 36.69 -5.04 20.28
C LYS A 51 35.30 -5.43 20.78
N ALA A 52 35.20 -6.32 21.78
CA ALA A 52 33.94 -6.77 22.34
C ALA A 52 33.15 -5.63 23.00
N THR A 53 33.84 -4.76 23.74
CA THR A 53 33.21 -3.60 24.38
C THR A 53 32.76 -2.57 23.36
N ARG A 54 33.58 -2.25 22.39
CA ARG A 54 33.26 -1.30 21.32
C ARG A 54 32.09 -1.81 20.44
N LEU A 55 32.07 -3.10 20.16
CA LEU A 55 30.97 -3.71 19.39
C LEU A 55 29.61 -3.56 20.09
N ARG A 56 29.55 -3.75 21.42
CA ARG A 56 28.33 -3.49 22.19
C ARG A 56 27.89 -2.03 22.09
N SER A 57 28.84 -1.09 22.14
CA SER A 57 28.58 0.33 21.96
C SER A 57 28.01 0.63 20.56
N VAL A 58 28.60 0.04 19.50
CA VAL A 58 28.12 0.20 18.11
C VAL A 58 26.69 -0.37 17.95
N LEU A 59 26.40 -1.52 18.56
CA LEU A 59 25.05 -2.09 18.53
C LEU A 59 24.03 -1.23 19.30
N ALA A 60 24.42 -0.66 20.43
CA ALA A 60 23.55 0.26 21.19
C ALA A 60 23.27 1.53 20.38
N GLN A 61 24.26 2.10 19.72
CA GLN A 61 24.10 3.27 18.85
C GLN A 61 23.22 2.96 17.63
N LEU A 62 23.37 1.78 17.03
CA LEU A 62 22.48 1.37 15.92
C LEU A 62 21.04 1.32 16.39
N LYS A 63 20.80 0.71 17.55
CA LYS A 63 19.45 0.63 18.12
C LYS A 63 18.87 2.03 18.34
N GLU A 64 19.61 2.92 18.98
CA GLU A 64 19.20 4.30 19.25
C GLU A 64 18.91 5.08 17.96
N SER A 65 19.80 4.97 16.95
CA SER A 65 19.62 5.63 15.65
C SER A 65 18.38 5.14 14.92
N LEU A 66 18.13 3.83 14.93
CA LEU A 66 16.98 3.25 14.26
C LEU A 66 15.66 3.49 15.03
N ASP A 67 15.68 3.52 16.35
CA ASP A 67 14.52 3.89 17.16
C ASP A 67 14.17 5.38 16.97
N THR A 68 15.16 6.25 16.88
CA THR A 68 15.00 7.66 16.53
C THR A 68 14.42 7.82 15.13
N TRP A 69 14.94 7.06 14.16
CA TRP A 69 14.40 7.04 12.81
C TRP A 69 12.94 6.58 12.80
N ALA A 70 12.59 5.51 13.52
CA ALA A 70 11.21 5.01 13.58
C ALA A 70 10.24 6.06 14.15
N GLY A 71 10.64 6.75 15.21
CA GLY A 71 9.87 7.82 15.82
C GLY A 71 9.67 9.01 14.87
N SER A 72 10.75 9.54 14.32
CA SER A 72 10.71 10.71 13.40
C SER A 72 9.97 10.40 12.10
N SER A 73 10.17 9.20 11.55
CA SER A 73 9.46 8.73 10.34
C SER A 73 7.96 8.54 10.59
N THR A 74 7.58 8.08 11.77
CA THR A 74 6.15 8.00 12.17
C THR A 74 5.51 9.37 12.19
N LEU A 75 6.15 10.37 12.82
CA LEU A 75 5.66 11.75 12.87
C LEU A 75 5.58 12.36 11.45
N ALA A 76 6.61 12.16 10.63
CA ALA A 76 6.61 12.64 9.25
C ALA A 76 5.45 12.02 8.45
N MET A 77 5.22 10.71 8.57
CA MET A 77 4.11 10.04 7.92
C MET A 77 2.75 10.57 8.41
N GLN A 78 2.59 10.83 9.70
CA GLN A 78 1.35 11.40 10.23
C GLN A 78 1.06 12.77 9.61
N GLN A 79 2.04 13.65 9.55
CA GLN A 79 1.89 14.98 8.95
C GLN A 79 1.54 14.91 7.46
N GLU A 80 2.25 14.07 6.71
CA GLU A 80 2.01 13.86 5.27
C GLU A 80 0.59 13.32 5.02
N LEU A 81 0.16 12.33 5.79
CA LEU A 81 -1.15 11.71 5.59
C LEU A 81 -2.30 12.60 6.07
N GLN A 82 -2.09 13.46 7.07
CA GLN A 82 -3.05 14.49 7.48
C GLN A 82 -3.31 15.50 6.36
N GLY A 83 -2.24 16.04 5.77
CA GLY A 83 -2.37 16.94 4.62
C GLY A 83 -3.01 16.25 3.41
N LEU A 84 -2.63 15.00 3.15
CA LEU A 84 -3.21 14.20 2.07
C LEU A 84 -4.72 13.96 2.28
N ALA A 85 -5.15 13.68 3.51
CA ALA A 85 -6.57 13.40 3.81
C ALA A 85 -7.46 14.59 3.44
N VAL A 86 -7.03 15.82 3.72
CA VAL A 86 -7.76 17.03 3.32
C VAL A 86 -7.89 17.11 1.80
N LEU A 87 -6.77 16.99 1.08
CA LEU A 87 -6.76 17.05 -0.39
C LEU A 87 -7.61 15.94 -1.04
N GLN A 88 -7.58 14.73 -0.46
CA GLN A 88 -8.37 13.63 -0.96
C GLN A 88 -9.86 13.77 -0.65
N GLY A 89 -10.23 14.38 0.47
CA GLY A 89 -11.62 14.73 0.76
C GLY A 89 -12.19 15.71 -0.27
N GLU A 90 -11.44 16.75 -0.62
CA GLU A 90 -11.82 17.69 -1.68
C GLU A 90 -11.90 16.99 -3.05
N PHE A 91 -10.94 16.12 -3.35
CA PHE A 91 -10.94 15.36 -4.59
C PHE A 91 -12.18 14.46 -4.68
N ALA A 92 -12.49 13.67 -3.63
CA ALA A 92 -13.65 12.78 -3.58
C ALA A 92 -14.97 13.55 -3.73
N THR A 93 -15.07 14.74 -3.12
CA THR A 93 -16.21 15.64 -3.29
C THR A 93 -16.39 16.03 -4.76
N ARG A 94 -15.35 16.53 -5.40
CA ARG A 94 -15.39 16.90 -6.83
C ARG A 94 -15.70 15.72 -7.73
N GLN A 95 -15.21 14.53 -7.41
CA GLN A 95 -15.51 13.31 -8.18
C GLN A 95 -17.00 12.96 -8.11
N LEU A 96 -17.63 12.99 -6.93
CA LEU A 96 -19.04 12.73 -6.78
C LEU A 96 -19.88 13.80 -7.49
N GLN A 97 -19.52 15.10 -7.36
CA GLN A 97 -20.19 16.20 -8.06
C GLN A 97 -20.21 16.01 -9.57
N ARG A 98 -19.08 15.59 -10.15
CA ARG A 98 -18.97 15.37 -11.60
C ARG A 98 -19.64 14.09 -12.10
N ALA A 99 -19.76 13.12 -11.23
CA ALA A 99 -20.47 11.88 -11.54
C ALA A 99 -21.99 12.07 -11.59
N LEU A 100 -22.52 13.13 -10.96
CA LEU A 100 -23.94 13.42 -10.90
C LEU A 100 -24.45 14.12 -12.17
N PRO A 101 -25.71 13.92 -12.57
CA PRO A 101 -26.36 14.69 -13.63
C PRO A 101 -26.37 16.20 -13.33
N ALA A 102 -26.41 17.01 -14.38
CA ALA A 102 -26.50 18.46 -14.26
C ALA A 102 -27.68 18.87 -13.33
N GLY A 103 -27.41 19.84 -12.43
CA GLY A 103 -28.38 20.32 -11.44
C GLY A 103 -28.43 19.52 -10.13
N ARG A 104 -27.63 18.43 -9.98
CA ARG A 104 -27.52 17.68 -8.73
C ARG A 104 -26.15 17.81 -8.05
N ALA A 105 -25.19 18.46 -8.69
CA ALA A 105 -23.84 18.65 -8.14
C ALA A 105 -23.85 19.53 -6.87
N ASP A 106 -24.74 20.54 -6.82
CA ASP A 106 -24.80 21.52 -5.73
C ASP A 106 -25.35 20.96 -4.42
N ILE A 107 -26.04 19.81 -4.46
CA ILE A 107 -26.57 19.16 -3.25
C ILE A 107 -25.59 18.20 -2.60
N VAL A 108 -24.37 18.03 -3.17
CA VAL A 108 -23.33 17.20 -2.57
C VAL A 108 -22.85 17.85 -1.27
N ARG A 109 -23.05 17.14 -0.17
CA ARG A 109 -22.50 17.55 1.13
C ARG A 109 -21.00 17.30 1.14
N THR A 110 -20.25 18.35 1.34
CA THR A 110 -18.81 18.28 1.46
C THR A 110 -18.43 17.78 2.85
N VAL A 111 -17.42 16.92 2.94
CA VAL A 111 -16.78 16.58 4.20
C VAL A 111 -15.60 17.53 4.39
N GLU A 112 -15.70 18.39 5.38
CA GLU A 112 -14.53 19.11 5.87
C GLU A 112 -13.69 18.15 6.70
N ILE A 113 -12.59 17.68 6.13
CA ILE A 113 -11.65 16.83 6.86
C ILE A 113 -10.81 17.76 7.76
N SER A 114 -11.29 17.95 9.00
CA SER A 114 -10.56 18.72 10.01
C SER A 114 -9.20 18.04 10.29
N PRO A 115 -8.20 18.80 10.75
CA PRO A 115 -6.92 18.23 11.17
C PRO A 115 -7.09 17.09 12.20
N THR A 116 -8.08 17.20 13.09
CA THR A 116 -8.38 16.18 14.10
C THR A 116 -8.96 14.92 13.48
N LEU A 117 -9.85 15.03 12.47
CA LEU A 117 -10.35 13.88 11.73
C LEU A 117 -9.23 13.24 10.91
N ALA A 118 -8.41 14.04 10.23
CA ALA A 118 -7.25 13.56 9.49
C ALA A 118 -6.27 12.81 10.42
N GLN A 119 -6.04 13.31 11.62
CA GLN A 119 -5.24 12.62 12.63
C GLN A 119 -5.88 11.29 13.04
N ALA A 120 -7.19 11.26 13.29
CA ALA A 120 -7.90 10.02 13.64
C ALA A 120 -7.81 8.96 12.52
N ILE A 121 -7.90 9.38 11.25
CA ILE A 121 -7.72 8.51 10.09
C ILE A 121 -6.31 7.86 10.08
N VAL A 122 -5.31 8.58 10.56
CA VAL A 122 -3.90 8.14 10.49
C VAL A 122 -3.44 7.41 11.74
N THR A 123 -3.94 7.80 12.92
CA THR A 123 -3.40 7.39 14.23
C THR A 123 -4.37 6.59 15.09
N ALA A 124 -5.62 6.41 14.65
CA ALA A 124 -6.61 5.71 15.46
C ALA A 124 -6.11 4.32 15.83
N GLU A 125 -5.90 4.09 17.13
CA GLU A 125 -5.68 2.75 17.64
C GLU A 125 -7.00 1.99 17.58
N PRO A 126 -7.01 0.76 17.03
CA PRO A 126 -8.22 -0.05 17.06
C PRO A 126 -8.62 -0.24 18.52
N THR A 127 -9.80 0.26 18.90
CA THR A 127 -10.40 -0.11 20.19
C THR A 127 -10.67 -1.62 20.19
N ALA A 128 -10.72 -2.25 21.34
CA ALA A 128 -10.98 -3.68 21.48
C ALA A 128 -12.24 -4.18 20.73
N ALA A 129 -13.10 -3.28 20.29
CA ALA A 129 -14.30 -3.54 19.49
C ALA A 129 -14.12 -3.32 17.98
N GLY A 130 -12.93 -2.88 17.49
CA GLY A 130 -12.71 -2.57 16.08
C GLY A 130 -13.52 -1.38 15.54
N VAL A 131 -14.10 -0.57 16.43
CA VAL A 131 -14.97 0.57 16.08
C VAL A 131 -14.35 1.85 16.62
N VAL A 132 -14.09 2.82 15.76
CA VAL A 132 -13.87 4.22 16.19
C VAL A 132 -15.19 4.96 16.07
N ASN A 133 -15.71 5.38 17.19
CA ASN A 133 -16.77 6.39 17.24
C ASN A 133 -16.12 7.75 17.01
N LEU A 134 -16.25 8.28 15.81
CA LEU A 134 -15.96 9.68 15.56
C LEU A 134 -17.14 10.48 16.14
N SER A 135 -16.91 11.17 17.27
CA SER A 135 -17.93 12.03 17.85
C SER A 135 -18.28 13.16 16.88
N ASP A 136 -19.51 13.64 16.94
CA ASP A 136 -20.08 14.70 16.09
C ASP A 136 -19.21 15.97 16.00
N SER A 137 -18.34 16.19 17.00
CA SER A 137 -17.39 17.30 17.04
C SER A 137 -16.21 17.16 16.06
N LEU A 138 -15.93 15.98 15.53
CA LEU A 138 -14.83 15.74 14.60
C LEU A 138 -15.24 15.89 13.14
N VAL A 139 -16.53 15.78 12.85
CA VAL A 139 -17.09 15.94 11.50
C VAL A 139 -18.00 17.17 11.54
N ARG A 140 -17.50 18.34 11.16
CA ARG A 140 -18.36 19.49 10.94
C ARG A 140 -19.16 19.27 9.68
N MET A 141 -20.41 18.99 9.87
CA MET A 141 -21.38 18.83 8.81
C MET A 141 -22.15 20.10 8.56
N SER A 142 -22.47 20.36 7.33
CA SER A 142 -23.22 21.53 6.93
C SER A 142 -24.68 21.48 7.33
N THR A 143 -25.21 20.60 8.17
CA THR A 143 -26.56 20.77 8.76
C THR A 143 -27.11 19.67 9.68
N GLN A 144 -26.51 18.47 9.84
CA GLN A 144 -26.96 17.51 10.86
C GLN A 144 -25.85 16.61 11.40
N PRO A 145 -25.85 16.31 12.73
CA PRO A 145 -24.89 15.36 13.29
C PRO A 145 -25.19 13.95 12.81
N VAL A 146 -24.22 13.31 12.16
CA VAL A 146 -24.27 11.87 11.84
C VAL A 146 -23.18 11.20 12.63
N THR A 147 -23.55 10.31 13.52
CA THR A 147 -22.60 9.45 14.23
C THR A 147 -22.01 8.49 13.22
N PHE A 148 -20.71 8.62 12.98
CA PHE A 148 -20.00 7.81 12.02
C PHE A 148 -19.30 6.65 12.76
N GLN A 149 -19.72 5.42 12.50
CA GLN A 149 -19.01 4.23 12.92
C GLN A 149 -18.16 3.72 11.76
N LEU A 150 -16.85 4.04 11.79
CA LEU A 150 -15.87 3.35 10.97
C LEU A 150 -15.57 2.00 11.63
N THR A 151 -15.92 0.91 10.97
CA THR A 151 -15.45 -0.41 11.36
C THR A 151 -13.97 -0.49 11.00
N LEU A 152 -13.10 -0.19 11.96
CA LEU A 152 -11.68 0.08 11.75
C LEU A 152 -10.81 -1.16 11.56
N GLY A 153 -11.35 -2.36 11.73
CA GLY A 153 -10.56 -3.59 11.63
C GLY A 153 -9.77 -3.75 10.33
N GLN A 154 -10.17 -3.04 9.26
CA GLN A 154 -9.51 -3.14 7.95
C GLN A 154 -9.04 -1.81 7.35
N GLN A 155 -9.43 -0.65 7.89
CA GLN A 155 -9.27 0.61 7.16
C GLN A 155 -8.19 1.56 7.66
N LEU A 156 -7.69 1.41 8.88
CA LEU A 156 -6.63 2.27 9.44
C LEU A 156 -5.38 1.50 9.86
N THR A 157 -5.36 0.20 9.66
CA THR A 157 -4.18 -0.64 9.84
C THR A 157 -3.64 -1.07 8.49
N LEU A 158 -2.35 -1.34 8.45
CA LEU A 158 -1.72 -2.00 7.30
C LEU A 158 -2.36 -3.40 7.10
N PRO A 159 -2.25 -4.02 5.92
CA PRO A 159 -2.87 -5.31 5.61
C PRO A 159 -2.55 -6.45 6.58
N ASN A 160 -1.47 -6.33 7.35
CA ASN A 160 -1.09 -7.27 8.41
C ASN A 160 -1.62 -6.90 9.81
N GLY A 161 -2.50 -5.92 9.91
CA GLY A 161 -3.08 -5.45 11.18
C GLY A 161 -2.20 -4.51 12.01
N GLN A 162 -0.99 -4.18 11.57
CA GLN A 162 -0.11 -3.25 12.28
C GLN A 162 -0.45 -1.79 11.97
N THR A 163 -0.20 -0.91 12.94
CA THR A 163 -0.13 0.54 12.70
C THR A 163 1.18 0.90 12.02
N ILE A 164 1.27 2.09 11.42
CA ILE A 164 2.53 2.61 10.82
C ILE A 164 3.65 2.62 11.87
N LYS A 165 3.35 3.08 13.09
CA LYS A 165 4.30 3.09 14.21
C LYS A 165 4.83 1.70 14.52
N GLN A 166 3.94 0.72 14.69
CA GLN A 166 4.32 -0.68 14.95
C GLN A 166 5.16 -1.26 13.82
N ALA A 167 4.82 -0.98 12.57
CA ALA A 167 5.57 -1.45 11.41
C ALA A 167 7.00 -0.87 11.39
N PHE A 168 7.18 0.43 11.63
CA PHE A 168 8.49 1.05 11.67
C PHE A 168 9.33 0.58 12.87
N SER A 169 8.72 0.45 14.06
CA SER A 169 9.42 -0.10 15.24
C SER A 169 9.87 -1.56 15.01
N SER A 170 9.01 -2.41 14.47
CA SER A 170 9.35 -3.81 14.13
C SER A 170 10.46 -3.89 13.06
N MET A 171 10.54 -2.94 12.15
CA MET A 171 11.63 -2.86 11.18
C MET A 171 12.96 -2.50 11.87
N SER A 172 12.95 -1.51 12.79
CA SER A 172 14.10 -1.11 13.58
C SER A 172 14.66 -2.30 14.38
N GLU A 173 13.81 -2.96 15.15
CA GLU A 173 14.19 -4.13 15.96
C GLU A 173 14.82 -5.25 15.11
N ARG A 174 14.14 -5.62 14.02
CA ARG A 174 14.64 -6.66 13.09
C ARG A 174 15.97 -6.31 12.47
N GLN A 175 16.20 -5.04 12.15
CA GLN A 175 17.48 -4.61 11.58
C GLN A 175 18.62 -4.72 12.59
N VAL A 176 18.38 -4.36 13.86
CA VAL A 176 19.35 -4.54 14.95
C VAL A 176 19.71 -6.01 15.10
N ASP A 177 18.73 -6.92 15.04
CA ASP A 177 18.96 -8.36 15.15
C ASP A 177 19.80 -8.88 13.96
N ILE A 178 19.42 -8.51 12.72
CA ILE A 178 20.19 -8.91 11.52
C ILE A 178 21.63 -8.42 11.59
N PHE A 179 21.83 -7.16 11.99
CA PHE A 179 23.16 -6.58 12.14
C PHE A 179 23.96 -7.35 13.20
N SER A 180 23.39 -7.57 14.38
CA SER A 180 23.99 -8.30 15.49
C SER A 180 24.42 -9.72 15.08
N LEU A 181 23.52 -10.47 14.42
CA LEU A 181 23.80 -11.80 13.91
C LEU A 181 24.90 -11.80 12.84
N THR A 182 24.85 -10.84 11.91
CA THR A 182 25.84 -10.74 10.83
C THR A 182 27.24 -10.48 11.36
N VAL A 183 27.37 -9.55 12.31
CA VAL A 183 28.66 -9.22 12.94
C VAL A 183 29.15 -10.38 13.78
N ARG A 184 28.30 -10.98 14.62
CA ARG A 184 28.65 -12.12 15.47
C ARG A 184 29.16 -13.30 14.63
N ASN A 185 28.44 -13.66 13.58
CA ASN A 185 28.81 -14.78 12.71
C ASN A 185 30.14 -14.50 11.98
N GLY A 186 30.39 -13.28 11.50
CA GLY A 186 31.64 -12.90 10.88
C GLY A 186 32.82 -13.05 11.85
N ILE A 187 32.68 -12.61 13.10
CA ILE A 187 33.71 -12.73 14.13
C ILE A 187 33.97 -14.22 14.43
N ILE A 188 32.93 -15.05 14.59
CA ILE A 188 33.08 -16.50 14.87
C ILE A 188 33.81 -17.20 13.71
N GLN A 189 33.54 -16.78 12.46
CA GLN A 189 34.17 -17.34 11.26
C GLN A 189 35.59 -16.78 11.00
N GLY A 190 36.06 -15.86 11.83
CA GLY A 190 37.39 -15.24 11.68
C GLY A 190 37.49 -14.29 10.49
N GLU A 191 36.36 -13.74 10.03
CA GLU A 191 36.33 -12.76 8.95
C GLU A 191 37.01 -11.45 9.40
N SER A 192 37.61 -10.75 8.43
CA SER A 192 38.11 -9.40 8.68
C SER A 192 36.94 -8.43 8.93
N ILE A 193 37.17 -7.40 9.72
CA ILE A 193 36.18 -6.34 9.97
C ILE A 193 35.73 -5.69 8.66
N ASP A 194 36.63 -5.52 7.71
CA ASP A 194 36.30 -5.04 6.36
C ASP A 194 35.32 -5.95 5.61
N ALA A 195 35.48 -7.27 5.74
CA ALA A 195 34.57 -8.23 5.13
C ALA A 195 33.18 -8.16 5.79
N ILE A 196 33.12 -8.09 7.12
CA ILE A 196 31.91 -7.91 7.91
C ILE A 196 31.23 -6.58 7.55
N THR A 197 31.99 -5.48 7.52
CA THR A 197 31.50 -4.15 7.17
C THR A 197 30.91 -4.10 5.78
N ARG A 198 31.59 -4.68 4.78
CA ARG A 198 31.08 -4.79 3.40
C ARG A 198 29.78 -5.60 3.32
N ARG A 199 29.64 -6.66 4.10
CA ARG A 199 28.43 -7.48 4.16
C ARG A 199 27.25 -6.72 4.77
N VAL A 200 27.49 -5.98 5.86
CA VAL A 200 26.48 -5.14 6.52
C VAL A 200 26.10 -3.95 5.66
N ARG A 201 27.11 -3.25 5.14
CA ARG A 201 26.92 -2.04 4.32
C ARG A 201 26.25 -2.33 2.99
N GLY A 202 26.52 -3.49 2.38
CA GLY A 202 26.13 -3.78 1.03
C GLY A 202 26.75 -2.77 0.04
N ARG A 203 25.96 -2.34 -0.96
CA ARG A 203 26.38 -1.36 -1.98
C ARG A 203 25.87 0.06 -1.70
N LEU A 204 25.57 0.41 -0.45
CA LEU A 204 25.13 1.75 -0.10
C LEU A 204 26.23 2.78 -0.36
N GLN A 205 25.86 3.88 -1.00
CA GLN A 205 26.70 5.07 -1.14
C GLN A 205 25.86 6.29 -0.76
N ARG A 206 26.45 7.22 0.04
CA ARG A 206 25.75 8.40 0.57
C ARG A 206 25.22 9.36 -0.51
N ASP A 207 25.94 9.52 -1.61
CA ASP A 207 25.75 10.63 -2.56
C ASP A 207 25.02 10.24 -3.83
N GLN A 208 24.08 9.29 -3.78
CA GLN A 208 23.43 8.85 -5.01
C GLN A 208 22.11 9.59 -5.28
N ALA A 209 22.17 10.57 -6.17
CA ALA A 209 21.02 11.01 -6.93
C ALA A 209 20.51 9.84 -7.80
N GLY A 210 19.31 9.37 -7.54
CA GLY A 210 18.70 8.28 -8.30
C GLY A 210 17.22 8.12 -7.99
N SER A 211 16.51 7.39 -8.85
CA SER A 211 15.14 7.00 -8.56
C SER A 211 15.08 6.09 -7.34
N ILE A 212 13.95 6.05 -6.65
CA ILE A 212 13.75 5.14 -5.50
C ILE A 212 14.08 3.68 -5.87
N ASP A 213 13.75 3.25 -7.08
CA ASP A 213 14.05 1.91 -7.56
C ASP A 213 15.56 1.67 -7.68
N SER A 214 16.34 2.66 -8.12
CA SER A 214 17.80 2.55 -8.21
C SER A 214 18.48 2.54 -6.84
N ILE A 215 17.94 3.27 -5.86
CA ILE A 215 18.43 3.27 -4.47
C ILE A 215 18.16 1.91 -3.82
N ILE A 216 16.97 1.35 -3.99
CA ILE A 216 16.59 0.04 -3.49
C ILE A 216 17.45 -1.07 -4.11
N ALA A 217 17.66 -1.05 -5.43
CA ALA A 217 18.42 -2.08 -6.14
C ALA A 217 19.92 -2.10 -5.76
N ARG A 218 20.49 -1.00 -5.26
CA ARG A 218 21.91 -0.88 -4.88
C ARG A 218 22.20 -1.24 -3.43
N GLY A 219 21.15 -1.34 -2.58
CA GLY A 219 21.30 -1.76 -1.19
C GLY A 219 21.69 -3.23 -1.11
N GLY A 220 22.64 -3.57 -0.20
CA GLY A 220 22.88 -4.96 0.20
C GLY A 220 21.67 -5.56 0.93
N GLN A 221 21.74 -6.87 1.28
CA GLN A 221 20.61 -7.55 1.97
C GLN A 221 20.17 -6.83 3.25
N ALA A 222 21.09 -6.18 3.96
CA ALA A 222 20.78 -5.43 5.18
C ALA A 222 19.96 -4.16 4.97
N THR A 223 19.88 -3.62 3.74
CA THR A 223 19.22 -2.35 3.45
C THR A 223 18.20 -2.42 2.34
N ALA A 224 18.33 -3.33 1.39
CA ALA A 224 17.37 -3.50 0.31
C ALA A 224 15.97 -3.93 0.83
N ILE A 225 15.94 -4.84 1.82
CA ILE A 225 14.68 -5.32 2.41
C ILE A 225 13.96 -4.19 3.17
N PRO A 226 14.63 -3.46 4.11
CA PRO A 226 13.99 -2.30 4.76
C PRO A 226 13.52 -1.23 3.77
N ASN A 227 14.28 -0.91 2.76
CA ASN A 227 13.91 0.09 1.75
C ASN A 227 12.62 -0.32 1.01
N ASN A 228 12.48 -1.58 0.64
CA ASN A 228 11.25 -2.11 0.04
C ASN A 228 10.07 -2.09 1.02
N GLN A 229 10.31 -2.37 2.31
CA GLN A 229 9.29 -2.33 3.35
C GLN A 229 8.80 -0.89 3.59
N ILE A 230 9.70 0.09 3.68
CA ILE A 230 9.35 1.51 3.79
C ILE A 230 8.46 1.92 2.63
N ARG A 231 8.86 1.59 1.40
CA ARG A 231 8.07 1.89 0.20
C ARG A 231 6.68 1.23 0.24
N ALA A 232 6.61 -0.01 0.69
CA ALA A 232 5.34 -0.74 0.81
C ALA A 232 4.42 -0.10 1.84
N ILE A 233 4.92 0.26 3.02
CA ILE A 233 4.17 0.94 4.08
C ILE A 233 3.64 2.28 3.58
N VAL A 234 4.50 3.15 3.05
CA VAL A 234 4.12 4.49 2.58
C VAL A 234 3.04 4.41 1.51
N ARG A 235 3.25 3.59 0.47
CA ARG A 235 2.27 3.47 -0.62
C ARG A 235 0.92 2.94 -0.14
N THR A 236 0.95 1.95 0.73
CA THR A 236 -0.27 1.36 1.30
C THR A 236 -1.03 2.40 2.12
N SER A 237 -0.33 3.14 2.98
CA SER A 237 -0.94 4.17 3.82
C SER A 237 -1.52 5.34 3.01
N VAL A 238 -0.82 5.80 1.98
CA VAL A 238 -1.32 6.82 1.05
C VAL A 238 -2.60 6.37 0.36
N ASN A 239 -2.62 5.14 -0.14
CA ASN A 239 -3.83 4.61 -0.80
C ASN A 239 -4.98 4.37 0.19
N GLN A 240 -4.67 4.00 1.42
CA GLN A 240 -5.66 3.83 2.48
C GLN A 240 -6.36 5.15 2.83
N VAL A 241 -5.60 6.23 3.02
CA VAL A 241 -6.18 7.57 3.26
C VAL A 241 -7.08 7.99 2.11
N ALA A 242 -6.63 7.79 0.87
CA ALA A 242 -7.41 8.13 -0.30
C ALA A 242 -8.74 7.33 -0.37
N SER A 243 -8.69 6.02 -0.15
CA SER A 243 -9.91 5.19 -0.15
C SER A 243 -10.86 5.50 1.00
N THR A 244 -10.31 5.84 2.18
CA THR A 244 -11.13 6.27 3.32
C THR A 244 -11.83 7.59 3.02
N SER A 245 -11.16 8.54 2.38
CA SER A 245 -11.77 9.81 1.96
C SER A 245 -12.91 9.59 0.94
N ASP A 246 -12.72 8.69 -0.03
CA ASP A 246 -13.76 8.31 -1.00
C ASP A 246 -14.99 7.69 -0.30
N GLN A 247 -14.79 6.91 0.75
CA GLN A 247 -15.89 6.33 1.54
C GLN A 247 -16.60 7.37 2.41
N LEU A 248 -15.84 8.27 3.05
CA LEU A 248 -16.40 9.33 3.89
C LEU A 248 -17.40 10.20 3.11
N ILE A 249 -17.02 10.62 1.89
CA ILE A 249 -17.91 11.40 1.03
C ILE A 249 -19.18 10.61 0.70
N ALA A 250 -19.06 9.33 0.39
CA ALA A 250 -20.21 8.50 0.05
C ALA A 250 -21.18 8.32 1.22
N VAL A 251 -20.64 8.08 2.42
CA VAL A 251 -21.47 7.92 3.63
C VAL A 251 -22.17 9.22 4.02
N GLN A 252 -21.55 10.36 3.74
CA GLN A 252 -22.16 11.68 3.96
C GLN A 252 -23.27 12.00 2.97
N ASN A 253 -23.30 11.31 1.82
CA ASN A 253 -24.24 11.52 0.74
C ASN A 253 -25.03 10.24 0.38
N PRO A 254 -25.68 9.57 1.35
CA PRO A 254 -26.33 8.27 1.13
C PRO A 254 -27.52 8.36 0.16
N GLU A 255 -28.10 9.55 -0.01
CA GLU A 255 -29.16 9.82 -0.98
C GLU A 255 -28.63 9.95 -2.40
N LEU A 256 -27.34 10.26 -2.59
CA LEU A 256 -26.71 10.47 -3.91
C LEU A 256 -25.97 9.23 -4.39
N THR A 257 -25.36 8.46 -3.48
CA THR A 257 -24.62 7.24 -3.84
C THR A 257 -24.84 6.14 -2.79
N LYS A 258 -25.05 4.92 -3.26
CA LYS A 258 -25.23 3.73 -2.42
C LYS A 258 -24.20 2.67 -2.71
N HIS A 259 -23.61 2.74 -3.90
CA HIS A 259 -22.68 1.74 -4.40
C HIS A 259 -21.36 2.38 -4.83
N TYR A 260 -20.33 1.56 -4.88
CA TYR A 260 -19.09 1.88 -5.54
C TYR A 260 -18.64 0.72 -6.45
N ILE A 261 -17.84 1.05 -7.46
CA ILE A 261 -17.15 0.07 -8.30
C ILE A 261 -15.70 -0.01 -7.87
N TYR A 262 -15.23 -1.24 -7.64
CA TYR A 262 -13.81 -1.49 -7.42
C TYR A 262 -13.05 -1.30 -8.73
N THR A 263 -12.02 -0.47 -8.72
CA THR A 263 -11.28 -0.06 -9.92
C THR A 263 -9.81 -0.39 -9.75
N ALA A 264 -9.35 -1.45 -10.41
CA ALA A 264 -7.95 -1.85 -10.39
C ALA A 264 -7.13 -1.08 -11.44
N THR A 265 -5.82 -1.04 -11.24
CA THR A 265 -4.90 -0.53 -12.26
C THR A 265 -4.74 -1.58 -13.36
N LEU A 266 -4.86 -1.17 -14.62
CA LEU A 266 -4.71 -2.07 -15.78
C LEU A 266 -3.22 -2.15 -16.16
N ASP A 267 -2.49 -3.04 -15.49
CA ASP A 267 -1.08 -3.33 -15.79
C ASP A 267 -0.65 -4.72 -15.29
N THR A 268 0.56 -5.12 -15.64
CA THR A 268 1.11 -6.45 -15.29
C THR A 268 1.39 -6.62 -13.79
N LYS A 269 1.49 -5.54 -13.03
CA LYS A 269 1.83 -5.54 -11.58
C LYS A 269 0.61 -5.58 -10.65
N THR A 270 -0.59 -5.56 -11.20
CA THR A 270 -1.82 -5.65 -10.42
C THR A 270 -1.98 -7.07 -9.86
N SER A 271 -2.28 -7.19 -8.56
CA SER A 271 -2.42 -8.48 -7.89
C SER A 271 -3.67 -9.25 -8.32
N ASP A 272 -3.65 -10.57 -8.16
CA ASP A 272 -4.76 -11.44 -8.54
C ASP A 272 -6.08 -11.05 -7.86
N ILE A 273 -6.04 -10.70 -6.56
CA ILE A 273 -7.24 -10.24 -5.84
C ILE A 273 -7.81 -8.95 -6.45
N CYS A 274 -6.96 -7.97 -6.76
CA CYS A 274 -7.41 -6.72 -7.38
C CYS A 274 -7.95 -6.94 -8.79
N ARG A 275 -7.32 -7.82 -9.59
CA ARG A 275 -7.83 -8.24 -10.91
C ARG A 275 -9.22 -8.86 -10.83
N ALA A 276 -9.43 -9.72 -9.83
CA ALA A 276 -10.71 -10.40 -9.62
C ALA A 276 -11.83 -9.49 -9.08
N LEU A 277 -11.46 -8.43 -8.37
CA LEU A 277 -12.41 -7.43 -7.84
C LEU A 277 -12.76 -6.36 -8.88
N ASP A 278 -11.92 -6.15 -9.87
CA ASP A 278 -12.10 -5.11 -10.86
C ASP A 278 -13.44 -5.14 -11.55
N GLY A 279 -14.07 -3.97 -11.68
CA GLY A 279 -15.41 -3.81 -12.26
C GLY A 279 -16.56 -4.34 -11.41
N LYS A 280 -16.29 -4.92 -10.22
CA LYS A 280 -17.38 -5.33 -9.31
C LYS A 280 -17.99 -4.14 -8.59
N MET A 281 -19.30 -4.12 -8.51
CA MET A 281 -20.07 -3.14 -7.75
C MET A 281 -20.39 -3.70 -6.36
N PHE A 282 -20.20 -2.87 -5.35
CA PHE A 282 -20.48 -3.20 -3.94
C PHE A 282 -21.28 -2.06 -3.30
N ARG A 283 -22.03 -2.37 -2.27
CA ARG A 283 -22.60 -1.36 -1.39
C ARG A 283 -21.52 -0.77 -0.51
N HIS A 284 -21.64 0.53 -0.21
CA HIS A 284 -20.76 1.13 0.79
C HIS A 284 -20.88 0.40 2.12
N GLN A 285 -19.76 0.21 2.81
CA GLN A 285 -19.61 -0.51 4.08
C GLN A 285 -19.80 -2.04 4.03
N GLU A 286 -20.17 -2.63 2.88
CA GLU A 286 -20.41 -4.07 2.78
C GLU A 286 -19.37 -4.79 1.91
N GLY A 287 -18.58 -4.08 1.12
CA GLY A 287 -17.64 -4.65 0.16
C GLY A 287 -16.17 -4.38 0.48
N PRO A 288 -15.25 -5.05 -0.25
CA PRO A 288 -13.81 -4.87 -0.08
C PRO A 288 -13.35 -3.51 -0.59
N VAL A 289 -12.61 -2.77 0.23
CA VAL A 289 -12.05 -1.45 -0.11
C VAL A 289 -10.53 -1.53 -0.22
N PRO A 290 -9.89 -0.92 -1.23
CA PRO A 290 -8.44 -0.82 -1.26
C PRO A 290 -7.89 -0.07 -0.02
N PRO A 291 -6.67 -0.44 0.46
CA PRO A 291 -5.76 -1.44 -0.06
C PRO A 291 -6.08 -2.87 0.39
N GLN A 292 -6.10 -3.84 -0.52
CA GLN A 292 -6.28 -5.26 -0.19
C GLN A 292 -4.98 -5.98 0.18
N HIS A 293 -3.84 -5.36 -0.14
CA HIS A 293 -2.49 -5.88 0.09
C HIS A 293 -1.49 -4.74 0.11
N TYR A 294 -0.27 -5.02 0.55
CA TYR A 294 0.82 -4.04 0.47
C TYR A 294 1.04 -3.57 -0.97
N GLN A 295 1.33 -2.28 -1.14
CA GLN A 295 1.54 -1.61 -2.43
C GLN A 295 0.33 -1.65 -3.38
N CYS A 296 -0.87 -1.86 -2.87
CA CYS A 296 -2.11 -1.78 -3.65
C CYS A 296 -2.25 -0.40 -4.31
N ARG A 297 -2.69 -0.39 -5.58
CA ARG A 297 -2.91 0.84 -6.37
C ARG A 297 -4.35 0.99 -6.86
N SER A 298 -5.19 0.04 -6.48
CA SER A 298 -6.62 0.08 -6.80
C SER A 298 -7.32 1.22 -6.08
N ARG A 299 -8.44 1.68 -6.63
CA ARG A 299 -9.31 2.72 -6.07
C ARG A 299 -10.75 2.24 -6.03
N ILE A 300 -11.60 3.01 -5.37
CA ILE A 300 -13.05 2.89 -5.54
C ILE A 300 -13.58 4.07 -6.35
N ARG A 301 -14.69 3.85 -7.03
CA ARG A 301 -15.42 4.86 -7.81
C ARG A 301 -16.85 4.88 -7.35
N ASN A 302 -17.27 5.97 -6.73
CA ASN A 302 -18.62 6.13 -6.22
C ASN A 302 -19.62 6.17 -7.38
N VAL A 303 -20.71 5.43 -7.24
CA VAL A 303 -21.76 5.30 -8.28
C VAL A 303 -22.96 6.13 -7.89
N PRO A 304 -23.35 7.14 -8.67
CA PRO A 304 -24.57 7.88 -8.42
C PRO A 304 -25.82 6.97 -8.50
N ARG A 305 -26.78 7.20 -7.63
CA ARG A 305 -28.04 6.46 -7.66
C ARG A 305 -28.79 6.67 -8.97
N GLY A 306 -29.22 5.55 -9.53
CA GLY A 306 -29.95 5.52 -10.81
C GLY A 306 -29.04 5.47 -12.03
N LEU A 307 -27.71 5.48 -11.85
CA LEU A 307 -26.73 5.35 -12.93
C LEU A 307 -25.88 4.08 -12.81
N GLU A 308 -26.35 3.09 -12.04
CA GLU A 308 -25.58 1.87 -11.75
C GLU A 308 -25.21 1.10 -13.03
N LYS A 309 -26.13 1.04 -13.99
CA LYS A 309 -25.90 0.33 -15.25
C LYS A 309 -24.86 1.06 -16.10
N GLU A 310 -25.04 2.35 -16.31
CA GLU A 310 -24.13 3.18 -17.10
C GLU A 310 -22.71 3.14 -16.53
N PHE A 311 -22.59 3.21 -15.22
CA PHE A 311 -21.29 3.19 -14.54
C PHE A 311 -20.59 1.83 -14.62
N SER A 312 -21.34 0.72 -14.70
CA SER A 312 -20.77 -0.63 -14.85
C SER A 312 -20.24 -0.89 -16.27
N GLU A 313 -20.76 -0.17 -17.27
CA GLU A 313 -20.43 -0.35 -18.69
C GLU A 313 -19.39 0.65 -19.23
N ILE A 314 -19.07 1.67 -18.46
CA ILE A 314 -18.27 2.83 -18.94
C ILE A 314 -16.78 2.55 -19.12
N ARG A 315 -16.27 1.43 -18.55
CA ARG A 315 -14.84 1.16 -18.48
C ARG A 315 -14.56 -0.29 -18.81
N GLU A 316 -13.53 -0.50 -19.60
CA GLU A 316 -12.89 -1.79 -19.78
C GLU A 316 -12.44 -2.40 -18.43
N THR A 317 -12.80 -3.64 -18.19
CA THR A 317 -12.36 -4.38 -17.01
C THR A 317 -10.95 -4.91 -17.18
N TYR A 318 -10.31 -5.33 -16.07
CA TYR A 318 -8.99 -5.95 -16.14
C TYR A 318 -8.95 -7.19 -17.05
N GLY A 319 -10.02 -7.99 -17.05
CA GLY A 319 -10.11 -9.18 -17.89
C GLY A 319 -10.18 -8.82 -19.38
N GLU A 320 -10.92 -7.79 -19.74
CA GLU A 320 -11.02 -7.28 -21.12
C GLU A 320 -9.68 -6.69 -21.56
N TRP A 321 -9.10 -5.81 -20.75
CA TRP A 321 -7.76 -5.28 -21.00
C TRP A 321 -6.72 -6.38 -21.21
N LEU A 322 -6.70 -7.40 -20.34
CA LEU A 322 -5.75 -8.51 -20.48
C LEU A 322 -6.00 -9.31 -21.75
N ASN A 323 -7.26 -9.50 -22.12
CA ASN A 323 -7.62 -10.23 -23.34
C ASN A 323 -7.10 -9.56 -24.61
N ASP A 324 -6.99 -8.24 -24.60
CA ASP A 324 -6.52 -7.44 -25.73
C ASP A 324 -4.99 -7.28 -25.77
N GLN A 325 -4.27 -7.77 -24.74
CA GLN A 325 -2.81 -7.77 -24.74
C GLN A 325 -2.25 -8.91 -25.61
N ASP A 326 -0.96 -8.81 -25.98
CA ASP A 326 -0.23 -9.90 -26.60
C ASP A 326 0.05 -11.07 -25.64
N ASP A 327 0.50 -12.19 -26.16
CA ASP A 327 0.73 -13.41 -25.39
C ASP A 327 1.91 -13.27 -24.40
N ASP A 328 2.86 -12.36 -24.64
CA ASP A 328 3.98 -12.13 -23.73
C ASP A 328 3.49 -11.40 -22.48
N ILE A 329 2.65 -10.38 -22.63
CA ILE A 329 2.01 -9.69 -21.50
C ILE A 329 1.07 -10.64 -20.75
N LYS A 330 0.24 -11.40 -21.47
CA LYS A 330 -0.62 -12.43 -20.85
C LYS A 330 0.18 -13.45 -20.05
N ARG A 331 1.36 -13.87 -20.58
CA ARG A 331 2.26 -14.80 -19.89
C ARG A 331 2.91 -14.18 -18.66
N ASP A 332 3.32 -12.92 -18.73
CA ASP A 332 3.86 -12.17 -17.56
C ASP A 332 2.82 -12.05 -16.45
N VAL A 333 1.57 -11.82 -16.79
CA VAL A 333 0.45 -11.65 -15.84
C VAL A 333 0.00 -12.96 -15.22
N LEU A 334 -0.20 -14.00 -16.03
CA LEU A 334 -0.85 -15.25 -15.63
C LEU A 334 0.14 -16.37 -15.27
N GLY A 335 1.34 -16.29 -15.82
CA GLY A 335 2.26 -17.41 -15.88
C GLY A 335 1.88 -18.43 -16.96
N PRO A 336 2.82 -19.29 -17.39
CA PRO A 336 2.63 -20.16 -18.56
C PRO A 336 1.47 -21.16 -18.42
N GLN A 337 1.26 -21.72 -17.22
CA GLN A 337 0.22 -22.74 -17.03
C GLN A 337 -1.20 -22.14 -16.97
N ARG A 338 -1.39 -20.96 -16.34
CA ARG A 338 -2.69 -20.30 -16.33
C ARG A 338 -3.02 -19.69 -17.69
N LEU A 339 -2.02 -19.27 -18.45
CA LEU A 339 -2.22 -18.82 -19.83
C LEU A 339 -2.85 -19.91 -20.70
N GLN A 340 -2.41 -21.17 -20.55
CA GLN A 340 -3.02 -22.29 -21.26
C GLN A 340 -4.52 -22.48 -20.94
N MET A 341 -4.93 -22.14 -19.71
CA MET A 341 -6.33 -22.23 -19.29
C MET A 341 -7.15 -21.00 -19.73
N TRP A 342 -6.47 -19.86 -19.95
CA TRP A 342 -7.10 -18.55 -20.19
C TRP A 342 -8.06 -18.55 -21.36
N ASN A 343 -7.61 -19.01 -22.52
CA ASN A 343 -8.43 -19.02 -23.74
C ASN A 343 -9.71 -19.85 -23.59
N GLY A 344 -9.63 -20.99 -22.89
CA GLY A 344 -10.79 -21.82 -22.59
C GLY A 344 -11.77 -21.13 -21.62
N LEU A 345 -11.24 -20.48 -20.59
CA LEU A 345 -12.04 -19.72 -19.62
C LEU A 345 -12.70 -18.50 -20.27
N VAL A 346 -11.99 -17.77 -21.14
CA VAL A 346 -12.54 -16.63 -21.88
C VAL A 346 -13.69 -17.05 -22.79
N ARG A 347 -13.51 -18.13 -23.55
CA ARG A 347 -14.61 -18.67 -24.41
C ARG A 347 -15.84 -19.05 -23.61
N LYS A 348 -15.67 -19.61 -22.41
CA LYS A 348 -16.77 -20.13 -21.58
C LYS A 348 -17.45 -19.04 -20.75
N TYR A 349 -16.72 -18.08 -20.21
CA TYR A 349 -17.21 -17.14 -19.19
C TYR A 349 -17.08 -15.68 -19.60
N GLY A 350 -16.45 -15.36 -20.71
CA GLY A 350 -16.03 -14.01 -21.09
C GLY A 350 -14.80 -13.56 -20.31
N PRO A 351 -14.03 -12.57 -20.80
CA PRO A 351 -12.74 -12.19 -20.24
C PRO A 351 -12.87 -11.66 -18.80
N THR A 352 -13.87 -10.84 -18.51
CA THR A 352 -14.14 -10.29 -17.18
C THR A 352 -14.37 -11.37 -16.11
N ASN A 353 -15.08 -12.43 -16.45
CA ASN A 353 -15.33 -13.51 -15.51
C ASN A 353 -14.22 -14.56 -15.51
N ALA A 354 -13.50 -14.72 -16.61
CA ALA A 354 -12.36 -15.64 -16.72
C ALA A 354 -11.27 -15.29 -15.70
N ILE A 355 -10.88 -14.02 -15.59
CA ILE A 355 -9.84 -13.58 -14.64
C ILE A 355 -10.24 -13.87 -13.18
N ARG A 356 -11.52 -13.79 -12.85
CA ARG A 356 -12.07 -14.07 -11.51
C ARG A 356 -11.97 -15.54 -11.12
N LYS A 357 -11.84 -16.46 -12.10
CA LYS A 357 -11.72 -17.91 -11.84
C LYS A 357 -10.38 -18.31 -11.24
N PHE A 358 -9.39 -17.45 -11.29
CA PHE A 358 -8.07 -17.68 -10.69
C PHE A 358 -8.00 -17.35 -9.19
N VAL A 359 -9.08 -16.81 -8.61
CA VAL A 359 -9.15 -16.40 -7.21
C VAL A 359 -10.30 -17.09 -6.49
N ALA A 360 -10.08 -17.52 -5.25
CA ALA A 360 -11.08 -18.08 -4.37
C ALA A 360 -12.02 -16.99 -3.80
N GLN A 361 -13.09 -17.40 -3.11
CA GLN A 361 -14.05 -16.47 -2.51
C GLN A 361 -13.44 -15.60 -1.40
N ASP A 362 -12.43 -16.14 -0.69
CA ASP A 362 -11.68 -15.43 0.36
C ASP A 362 -10.60 -14.49 -0.20
N GLY A 363 -10.49 -14.37 -1.53
CA GLY A 363 -9.49 -13.53 -2.20
C GLY A 363 -8.13 -14.20 -2.39
N SER A 364 -7.91 -15.42 -1.92
CA SER A 364 -6.67 -16.15 -2.13
C SER A 364 -6.51 -16.62 -3.58
N THR A 365 -5.28 -16.60 -4.07
CA THR A 365 -4.96 -17.10 -5.42
C THR A 365 -5.02 -18.62 -5.44
N LEU A 366 -5.82 -19.18 -6.34
CA LEU A 366 -5.92 -20.64 -6.52
C LEU A 366 -4.64 -21.20 -7.13
N ASN A 367 -4.13 -22.29 -6.57
CA ASN A 367 -3.03 -23.03 -7.17
C ASN A 367 -3.50 -23.89 -8.37
N LEU A 368 -2.55 -24.47 -9.13
CA LEU A 368 -2.87 -25.21 -10.34
C LEU A 368 -3.71 -26.45 -10.10
N ASP A 369 -3.50 -27.16 -8.99
CA ASP A 369 -4.27 -28.36 -8.67
C ASP A 369 -5.71 -28.01 -8.31
N GLN A 370 -5.91 -26.91 -7.57
CA GLN A 370 -7.24 -26.36 -7.30
C GLN A 370 -7.96 -25.89 -8.57
N LEU A 371 -7.24 -25.33 -9.53
CA LEU A 371 -7.81 -24.94 -10.83
C LEU A 371 -8.21 -26.16 -11.65
N LYS A 372 -7.35 -27.18 -11.68
CA LYS A 372 -7.63 -28.46 -12.37
C LYS A 372 -8.82 -29.19 -11.75
N SER A 373 -8.90 -29.25 -10.41
CA SER A 373 -10.03 -29.89 -9.70
C SER A 373 -11.37 -29.20 -9.96
N ARG A 374 -11.36 -27.91 -10.33
CA ARG A 374 -12.54 -27.14 -10.76
C ARG A 374 -12.87 -27.31 -12.26
N GLY A 375 -12.13 -28.16 -12.96
CA GLY A 375 -12.34 -28.41 -14.38
C GLY A 375 -11.79 -27.32 -15.31
N TYR A 376 -10.85 -26.49 -14.83
CA TYR A 376 -10.27 -25.41 -15.65
C TYR A 376 -8.99 -25.84 -16.40
N GLY A 377 -8.51 -27.07 -16.19
CA GLY A 377 -7.22 -27.54 -16.67
C GLY A 377 -7.23 -28.49 -17.84
N SER A 378 -8.37 -28.86 -18.42
CA SER A 378 -8.46 -29.75 -19.57
C SER A 378 -9.12 -29.04 -20.73
N SER A 379 -8.34 -28.38 -21.56
CA SER A 379 -8.69 -28.27 -22.99
C SER A 379 -7.99 -29.42 -23.74
N SER A 380 -8.56 -30.62 -23.64
CA SER A 380 -8.45 -31.54 -24.73
C SER A 380 -9.57 -31.16 -25.72
N GLU A 381 -9.16 -30.67 -26.88
CA GLU A 381 -9.86 -30.31 -28.11
C GLU A 381 -10.31 -28.86 -28.24
#